data_048f8fd82f7f0be9ec5868efc6cbaa59
#
_entry.id   048f8fd82f7f0be9ec5868efc6cbaa59
#
_cell.length_a   1.000
_cell.length_b   1.000
_cell.length_c   1.000
_cell.angle_alpha   90.00
_cell.angle_beta   90.00
_cell.angle_gamma   90.00
#
_symmetry.space_group_name_H-M   'P 1'
#
loop_
_entity.id
_entity.type
_entity.pdbx_description
1 polymer ?
#
loop_
_entity_poly.entity_id
_entity_poly.type
_entity_poly.pdbx_seq_one_letter_code
_entity_poly.pdbx_strand_id
1 'polypeptide(L)'
;MTEIEKNLKKMADEIPVPEKLSPDQIEKKLKNNRKKPHRYVRGVCVAAAAVIVVGAGVMMWQNQKMSPQKQQTTAEQYQNTTPPQDTTEEHKTYEEIRKSIDDYLTEKEEITVLDGDMAYSSATEAYSSATEDTSQTKTSGNSVNDYTKTNIQVEGIDEADMVKTDGKYIYSYYRDAVSSTISIVKAEGKDSAQIGKIVLADVQVQALYVQDRWLVVLAEDENTSSDDANVQTHIYLYDVSNPEKPICRSKNSQSGYYSDSRLTGSILYTISVKRVYEAEKKTDKKEYIPEVGGEILPEDSLYCPNPGMSAEYLVFQSIDLSQSGKTIDSMAVLGAEGTYYMSEKNIYVATETDAWRKTKISRYSYEKGTIKYACEKVINGTILNQFSMDEYEGNLRFAATTYDDNGKTTNGLYIVDSSFKTIGSVSRLAPGERIYSARFMGESVYFVTYRETDPLFLVDVSDPANPVVKDKLKIPGFSDYLHPFGENMLLGIGSIQDKEGNSYVKLSMFDISNPEKVKEIHSKKLGKNTVQNMGSDHKGIVVDAERNRIAFGVENYDDTTDSFYEIFSYDKQKGFQNIAKLSLEESYSTESRGLYIGDYFYLCKTSSGICVYDTKKYKKIRSIAY
;
A
#
# COMPACT_ATOMS: atom_id res chain seq x y z
N MET A 1 15.00 30.10 -33.15
CA MET A 1 14.51 28.76 -33.52
C MET A 1 15.68 27.97 -34.08
N THR A 2 16.08 26.93 -33.37
CA THR A 2 17.16 26.03 -33.83
C THR A 2 16.69 25.16 -34.98
N GLU A 3 17.63 24.56 -35.73
CA GLU A 3 17.31 23.69 -36.85
C GLU A 3 16.48 22.43 -36.43
N ILE A 4 16.64 22.01 -35.19
CA ILE A 4 15.85 20.96 -34.53
C ILE A 4 14.40 21.39 -34.34
N GLU A 5 14.14 22.62 -33.88
CA GLU A 5 12.79 23.16 -33.70
C GLU A 5 12.03 23.30 -35.03
N LYS A 6 12.76 23.65 -36.12
CA LYS A 6 12.16 23.71 -37.48
C LYS A 6 11.78 22.33 -37.99
N ASN A 7 12.59 21.32 -37.73
CA ASN A 7 12.31 19.94 -38.12
C ASN A 7 11.15 19.32 -37.31
N LEU A 8 11.09 19.57 -36.00
CA LEU A 8 9.98 19.13 -35.16
C LEU A 8 8.66 19.79 -35.53
N LYS A 9 8.67 21.09 -35.87
CA LYS A 9 7.48 21.78 -36.32
C LYS A 9 6.99 21.24 -37.66
N LYS A 10 7.90 20.95 -38.58
CA LYS A 10 7.56 20.34 -39.87
C LYS A 10 6.96 18.94 -39.75
N MET A 11 7.48 18.12 -38.82
CA MET A 11 6.94 16.80 -38.52
C MET A 11 5.56 16.88 -37.84
N ALA A 12 5.32 17.88 -36.99
CA ALA A 12 4.03 18.09 -36.34
C ALA A 12 2.95 18.53 -37.34
N ASP A 13 3.31 19.35 -38.34
CA ASP A 13 2.40 19.83 -39.40
C ASP A 13 2.02 18.71 -40.40
N GLU A 14 2.80 17.64 -40.51
CA GLU A 14 2.55 16.48 -41.39
C GLU A 14 1.64 15.40 -40.76
N ILE A 15 1.27 15.51 -39.48
CA ILE A 15 0.38 14.55 -38.79
C ILE A 15 -1.08 14.95 -39.03
N PRO A 16 -1.90 14.14 -39.72
CA PRO A 16 -3.30 14.46 -39.95
C PRO A 16 -4.10 14.41 -38.63
N VAL A 17 -4.56 15.58 -38.18
CA VAL A 17 -5.44 15.69 -37.02
C VAL A 17 -6.83 15.17 -37.38
N PRO A 18 -7.40 14.20 -36.67
CA PRO A 18 -8.75 13.72 -36.92
C PRO A 18 -9.77 14.88 -36.86
N GLU A 19 -10.69 14.91 -37.79
CA GLU A 19 -11.67 16.00 -37.97
C GLU A 19 -12.49 16.30 -36.71
N LYS A 20 -12.68 15.30 -35.84
CA LYS A 20 -13.34 15.42 -34.52
C LYS A 20 -12.55 16.21 -33.48
N LEU A 21 -11.26 16.43 -33.70
CA LEU A 21 -10.34 17.17 -32.83
C LEU A 21 -9.90 18.51 -33.43
N SER A 22 -10.54 18.95 -34.53
CA SER A 22 -10.27 20.28 -35.09
C SER A 22 -10.67 21.39 -34.08
N PRO A 23 -9.94 22.51 -34.05
CA PRO A 23 -10.20 23.62 -33.14
C PRO A 23 -11.67 24.08 -33.17
N ASP A 24 -12.29 24.11 -34.34
CA ASP A 24 -13.69 24.52 -34.54
C ASP A 24 -14.70 23.55 -33.90
N GLN A 25 -14.40 22.25 -33.91
CA GLN A 25 -15.25 21.25 -33.27
C GLN A 25 -15.14 21.28 -31.75
N ILE A 26 -13.94 21.53 -31.23
CA ILE A 26 -13.70 21.71 -29.81
C ILE A 26 -14.39 22.97 -29.31
N GLU A 27 -14.25 24.10 -30.04
CA GLU A 27 -14.89 25.36 -29.67
C GLU A 27 -16.43 25.26 -29.70
N LYS A 28 -16.98 24.51 -30.64
CA LYS A 28 -18.43 24.24 -30.71
C LYS A 28 -18.94 23.41 -29.56
N LYS A 29 -18.17 22.42 -29.10
CA LYS A 29 -18.51 21.62 -27.91
C LYS A 29 -18.39 22.44 -26.63
N LEU A 30 -17.42 23.31 -26.50
CA LEU A 30 -17.24 24.20 -25.35
C LEU A 30 -18.35 25.27 -25.27
N LYS A 31 -18.81 25.81 -26.40
CA LYS A 31 -19.94 26.77 -26.44
C LYS A 31 -21.29 26.14 -26.08
N ASN A 32 -21.54 24.89 -26.46
CA ASN A 32 -22.79 24.19 -26.13
C ASN A 32 -22.92 23.83 -24.64
N ASN A 33 -21.81 23.72 -23.90
CA ASN A 33 -21.82 23.37 -22.47
C ASN A 33 -21.93 24.56 -21.50
N ARG A 34 -22.01 25.81 -22.00
CA ARG A 34 -22.12 27.02 -21.14
C ARG A 34 -23.48 27.26 -20.47
N LYS A 35 -24.42 26.32 -20.51
CA LYS A 35 -25.78 26.53 -19.96
C LYS A 35 -26.16 25.64 -18.76
N LYS A 36 -25.23 25.22 -17.90
CA LYS A 36 -25.57 24.67 -16.56
C LYS A 36 -24.46 24.99 -15.56
N PRO A 37 -24.75 25.59 -14.40
CA PRO A 37 -23.74 25.86 -13.38
C PRO A 37 -23.48 24.64 -12.50
N HIS A 38 -22.21 24.48 -12.12
CA HIS A 38 -21.67 23.59 -11.09
C HIS A 38 -21.84 22.07 -11.30
N ARG A 39 -20.86 21.45 -12.01
CA ARG A 39 -20.36 20.09 -11.74
C ARG A 39 -19.27 19.59 -12.71
N TYR A 40 -18.44 20.46 -13.27
CA TYR A 40 -17.45 20.07 -14.28
C TYR A 40 -16.05 20.65 -14.02
N VAL A 41 -15.33 20.10 -13.04
CA VAL A 41 -13.86 20.31 -12.94
C VAL A 41 -13.09 18.99 -13.09
N ARG A 42 -13.73 17.82 -12.94
CA ARG A 42 -13.04 16.52 -13.01
C ARG A 42 -12.99 15.83 -14.38
N GLY A 43 -13.67 16.36 -15.39
CA GLY A 43 -13.74 15.74 -16.73
C GLY A 43 -12.63 16.15 -17.73
N VAL A 44 -11.83 17.15 -17.42
CA VAL A 44 -10.83 17.67 -18.37
C VAL A 44 -9.47 16.97 -18.24
N CYS A 45 -9.16 16.37 -17.08
CA CYS A 45 -7.89 15.68 -16.86
C CYS A 45 -7.77 14.32 -17.58
N VAL A 46 -8.90 13.63 -17.84
CA VAL A 46 -8.90 12.31 -18.50
C VAL A 46 -8.63 12.39 -20.00
N ALA A 47 -8.97 13.50 -20.65
CA ALA A 47 -8.73 13.66 -22.10
C ALA A 47 -7.27 13.97 -22.45
N ALA A 48 -6.49 14.55 -21.52
CA ALA A 48 -5.07 14.84 -21.73
C ALA A 48 -4.19 13.59 -21.64
N ALA A 49 -4.54 12.64 -20.77
CA ALA A 49 -3.79 11.38 -20.61
C ALA A 49 -3.86 10.46 -21.84
N ALA A 50 -4.98 10.48 -22.57
CA ALA A 50 -5.16 9.65 -23.78
C ALA A 50 -4.27 10.09 -24.95
N VAL A 51 -3.87 11.36 -25.03
CA VAL A 51 -3.03 11.89 -26.12
C VAL A 51 -1.56 11.52 -25.93
N ILE A 52 -1.09 11.39 -24.69
CA ILE A 52 0.31 11.05 -24.39
C ILE A 52 0.59 9.57 -24.66
N VAL A 53 -0.38 8.68 -24.42
CA VAL A 53 -0.22 7.23 -24.66
C VAL A 53 -0.14 6.89 -26.15
N VAL A 54 -0.82 7.64 -27.02
CA VAL A 54 -0.77 7.42 -28.47
C VAL A 54 0.55 7.95 -29.07
N GLY A 55 1.11 9.04 -28.54
CA GLY A 55 2.38 9.60 -29.00
C GLY A 55 3.59 8.68 -28.72
N ALA A 56 3.61 8.05 -27.55
CA ALA A 56 4.69 7.12 -27.18
C ALA A 56 4.64 5.79 -27.97
N GLY A 57 3.45 5.32 -28.34
CA GLY A 57 3.27 4.09 -29.11
C GLY A 57 3.83 4.17 -30.55
N VAL A 58 3.79 5.34 -31.17
CA VAL A 58 4.26 5.53 -32.54
C VAL A 58 5.79 5.62 -32.64
N MET A 59 6.48 6.14 -31.62
CA MET A 59 7.95 6.18 -31.60
C MET A 59 8.58 4.79 -31.42
N MET A 60 7.90 3.82 -30.79
CA MET A 60 8.43 2.47 -30.60
C MET A 60 8.28 1.56 -31.85
N TRP A 61 7.41 1.89 -32.78
CA TRP A 61 7.15 1.04 -33.94
C TRP A 61 8.19 1.20 -35.07
N GLN A 62 8.95 2.29 -35.15
CA GLN A 62 9.92 2.56 -36.23
C GLN A 62 11.31 1.94 -36.01
N ASN A 63 11.64 1.38 -34.86
CA ASN A 63 12.98 0.82 -34.57
C ASN A 63 13.13 -0.71 -34.71
N GLN A 64 12.17 -1.41 -35.33
CA GLN A 64 12.28 -2.85 -35.55
C GLN A 64 12.63 -3.23 -37.00
N LYS A 65 13.84 -2.94 -37.43
CA LYS A 65 14.47 -3.66 -38.57
C LYS A 65 15.99 -3.63 -38.43
N MET A 66 16.56 -4.60 -37.70
CA MET A 66 17.93 -5.10 -37.94
C MET A 66 18.03 -6.56 -37.49
N SER A 67 18.74 -7.35 -38.29
CA SER A 67 18.84 -8.80 -38.29
C SER A 67 19.67 -9.39 -37.15
N PRO A 68 19.55 -10.71 -36.85
CA PRO A 68 20.15 -11.31 -35.65
C PRO A 68 21.60 -11.75 -35.87
N GLN A 69 22.51 -11.32 -35.00
CA GLN A 69 23.80 -11.98 -34.81
C GLN A 69 23.77 -12.84 -33.53
N LYS A 70 24.29 -14.05 -33.68
CA LYS A 70 24.48 -15.03 -32.58
C LYS A 70 25.40 -14.46 -31.52
N GLN A 71 24.98 -14.51 -30.26
CA GLN A 71 25.87 -14.32 -29.12
C GLN A 71 25.94 -15.58 -28.24
N GLN A 72 27.17 -16.00 -28.01
CA GLN A 72 27.53 -17.03 -27.07
C GLN A 72 27.35 -16.57 -25.62
N THR A 73 26.85 -17.45 -24.80
CA THR A 73 26.71 -17.33 -23.36
C THR A 73 28.08 -17.12 -22.68
N THR A 74 28.22 -16.04 -21.91
CA THR A 74 29.16 -15.92 -20.83
C THR A 74 28.42 -15.47 -19.57
N ALA A 75 28.45 -16.33 -18.57
CA ALA A 75 27.83 -16.14 -17.27
C ALA A 75 28.77 -15.38 -16.30
N GLU A 76 29.23 -14.20 -16.68
CA GLU A 76 30.16 -13.41 -15.84
C GLU A 76 29.94 -11.92 -16.06
N GLN A 77 28.81 -11.36 -15.56
CA GLN A 77 28.68 -9.89 -15.46
C GLN A 77 27.64 -9.39 -14.45
N TYR A 78 27.41 -10.12 -13.37
CA TYR A 78 26.61 -9.61 -12.23
C TYR A 78 27.40 -9.69 -10.90
N GLN A 79 28.63 -9.23 -10.92
CA GLN A 79 29.41 -8.99 -9.71
C GLN A 79 29.95 -7.56 -9.70
N ASN A 80 29.07 -6.60 -9.49
CA ASN A 80 29.43 -5.29 -8.96
C ASN A 80 28.26 -4.69 -8.22
N THR A 81 27.85 -5.36 -7.14
CA THR A 81 27.25 -4.68 -6.01
C THR A 81 28.39 -4.44 -5.04
N THR A 82 28.67 -3.19 -4.72
CA THR A 82 29.52 -2.83 -3.60
C THR A 82 29.16 -3.72 -2.41
N PRO A 83 30.11 -4.34 -1.71
CA PRO A 83 29.79 -5.07 -0.48
C PRO A 83 28.99 -4.16 0.43
N PRO A 84 28.08 -4.68 1.28
CA PRO A 84 27.43 -3.87 2.28
C PRO A 84 28.55 -3.12 3.02
N GLN A 85 28.52 -1.80 2.97
CA GLN A 85 29.33 -1.02 3.87
C GLN A 85 28.90 -1.46 5.27
N ASP A 86 29.84 -2.03 6.00
CA ASP A 86 29.71 -2.21 7.44
C ASP A 86 29.65 -0.79 8.01
N THR A 87 28.43 -0.24 8.01
CA THR A 87 28.16 1.08 8.56
C THR A 87 28.21 0.88 10.07
N THR A 88 29.43 0.97 10.61
CA THR A 88 29.61 1.25 12.03
C THR A 88 28.65 2.38 12.39
N GLU A 89 27.89 2.21 13.47
CA GLU A 89 26.91 3.16 14.02
C GLU A 89 27.55 4.57 14.16
N GLU A 90 27.58 5.35 13.08
CA GLU A 90 27.99 6.75 13.15
C GLU A 90 26.74 7.59 13.38
N HIS A 91 26.44 7.80 14.67
CA HIS A 91 25.55 8.88 15.10
C HIS A 91 26.12 10.21 14.59
N LYS A 92 25.24 11.08 14.10
CA LYS A 92 25.64 12.38 13.57
C LYS A 92 25.22 13.49 14.53
N THR A 93 26.11 14.49 14.64
CA THR A 93 25.79 15.72 15.36
C THR A 93 24.68 16.51 14.64
N TYR A 94 23.97 17.35 15.36
CA TYR A 94 22.96 18.22 14.76
C TYR A 94 23.50 19.08 13.62
N GLU A 95 24.77 19.50 13.70
CA GLU A 95 25.41 20.29 12.66
C GLU A 95 25.70 19.48 11.39
N GLU A 96 26.16 18.25 11.53
CA GLU A 96 26.36 17.33 10.39
C GLU A 96 25.06 16.99 9.71
N ILE A 97 23.99 16.77 10.47
CA ILE A 97 22.65 16.54 9.96
C ILE A 97 22.15 17.78 9.18
N ARG A 98 22.25 18.96 9.77
CA ARG A 98 21.87 20.20 9.09
C ARG A 98 22.60 20.38 7.78
N LYS A 99 23.93 20.21 7.81
CA LYS A 99 24.74 20.28 6.59
C LYS A 99 24.31 19.28 5.52
N SER A 100 24.01 18.05 5.92
CA SER A 100 23.52 17.00 5.00
C SER A 100 22.21 17.39 4.32
N ILE A 101 21.28 18.01 5.05
CA ILE A 101 20.02 18.51 4.52
C ILE A 101 20.26 19.70 3.58
N ASP A 102 21.11 20.67 3.97
CA ASP A 102 21.44 21.84 3.15
C ASP A 102 22.11 21.42 1.83
N ASP A 103 23.05 20.47 1.88
CA ASP A 103 23.71 19.94 0.68
C ASP A 103 22.67 19.35 -0.31
N TYR A 104 21.69 18.58 0.19
CA TYR A 104 20.62 18.01 -0.63
C TYR A 104 19.69 19.06 -1.24
N LEU A 105 19.26 20.05 -0.44
CA LEU A 105 18.35 21.11 -0.89
C LEU A 105 19.03 22.02 -1.92
N THR A 106 20.31 22.32 -1.73
CA THR A 106 21.10 23.14 -2.67
C THR A 106 21.25 22.43 -4.02
N GLU A 107 21.57 21.13 -4.03
CA GLU A 107 21.69 20.35 -5.26
C GLU A 107 20.36 20.31 -6.04
N LYS A 108 19.22 20.17 -5.34
CA LYS A 108 17.90 20.24 -5.97
C LYS A 108 17.59 21.60 -6.59
N GLU A 109 17.93 22.71 -5.92
CA GLU A 109 17.74 24.06 -6.47
C GLU A 109 18.56 24.25 -7.74
N GLU A 110 19.82 23.81 -7.78
CA GLU A 110 20.67 23.89 -8.98
C GLU A 110 20.11 23.12 -10.17
N ILE A 111 19.58 21.92 -9.96
CA ILE A 111 18.96 21.08 -11.00
C ILE A 111 17.70 21.78 -11.53
N THR A 112 16.87 22.36 -10.67
CA THR A 112 15.62 23.04 -11.06
C THR A 112 15.90 24.31 -11.89
N VAL A 113 17.00 25.00 -11.63
CA VAL A 113 17.43 26.19 -12.39
C VAL A 113 17.96 25.81 -13.78
N LEU A 114 18.59 24.65 -13.92
CA LEU A 114 19.12 24.18 -15.21
C LEU A 114 18.02 23.62 -16.13
N ASP A 115 16.94 23.08 -15.58
CA ASP A 115 15.79 22.52 -16.31
C ASP A 115 14.65 23.51 -16.55
N GLY A 116 14.91 24.80 -16.48
CA GLY A 116 13.96 25.93 -16.48
C GLY A 116 12.98 26.06 -17.68
N ASP A 117 12.78 25.04 -18.50
CA ASP A 117 11.81 24.99 -19.60
C ASP A 117 10.95 23.70 -19.67
N MET A 118 11.01 22.84 -18.67
CA MET A 118 10.09 21.70 -18.57
C MET A 118 9.41 21.72 -17.21
N ALA A 119 8.24 22.34 -17.15
CA ALA A 119 7.34 22.23 -16.03
C ALA A 119 6.95 20.75 -15.84
N TYR A 120 7.71 20.02 -15.04
CA TYR A 120 7.31 18.74 -14.49
C TYR A 120 6.26 19.03 -13.41
N SER A 121 5.00 18.92 -13.78
CA SER A 121 3.97 18.71 -12.79
C SER A 121 4.23 17.31 -12.21
N SER A 122 4.92 17.25 -11.08
CA SER A 122 4.90 16.06 -10.25
C SER A 122 3.47 15.89 -9.72
N ALA A 123 2.66 15.15 -10.45
CA ALA A 123 1.52 14.50 -9.85
C ALA A 123 2.11 13.40 -8.95
N THR A 124 2.44 13.75 -7.73
CA THR A 124 2.47 12.81 -6.63
C THR A 124 1.03 12.38 -6.40
N GLU A 125 0.58 11.41 -7.19
CA GLU A 125 -0.48 10.55 -6.72
C GLU A 125 0.10 9.83 -5.52
N ALA A 126 -0.35 10.22 -4.35
CA ALA A 126 -0.13 9.48 -3.11
C ALA A 126 -0.78 8.11 -3.31
N TYR A 127 0.00 7.15 -3.78
CA TYR A 127 -0.29 5.75 -3.59
C TYR A 127 -0.08 5.49 -2.11
N SER A 128 -1.18 5.54 -1.35
CA SER A 128 -1.18 4.90 -0.04
C SER A 128 -0.93 3.42 -0.30
N SER A 129 0.29 2.97 -0.05
CA SER A 129 0.68 1.57 -0.15
C SER A 129 -0.03 0.82 0.97
N ALA A 130 -1.15 0.21 0.63
CA ALA A 130 -1.77 -0.77 1.50
C ALA A 130 -1.27 -2.15 1.09
N THR A 131 -1.06 -2.96 1.98
CA THR A 131 -0.14 -4.06 2.21
C THR A 131 -0.84 -5.37 2.48
N GLU A 132 -0.27 -6.51 2.19
CA GLU A 132 -0.70 -7.79 2.75
C GLU A 132 0.16 -9.03 2.72
N ASP A 133 -0.22 -9.97 3.59
CA ASP A 133 0.49 -11.18 3.98
C ASP A 133 -0.31 -12.48 4.01
N THR A 134 0.43 -13.58 4.05
CA THR A 134 0.06 -14.75 4.84
C THR A 134 1.26 -15.57 5.30
N SER A 135 1.37 -15.80 6.60
CA SER A 135 2.05 -16.97 7.16
C SER A 135 1.04 -18.12 7.33
N GLN A 136 1.51 -19.34 7.21
CA GLN A 136 0.69 -20.55 7.43
C GLN A 136 0.13 -20.58 8.85
N THR A 137 -1.17 -20.54 9.00
CA THR A 137 -1.85 -20.95 10.22
C THR A 137 -1.68 -22.46 10.41
N LYS A 138 -0.75 -22.87 11.27
CA LYS A 138 -0.92 -24.16 11.96
C LYS A 138 -2.08 -23.96 12.91
N THR A 139 -3.20 -24.58 12.61
CA THR A 139 -4.35 -24.71 13.51
C THR A 139 -3.92 -25.42 14.79
N SER A 140 -3.49 -24.67 15.79
CA SER A 140 -3.55 -25.13 17.16
C SER A 140 -4.92 -24.75 17.69
N GLY A 141 -5.76 -25.74 17.91
CA GLY A 141 -7.09 -25.52 18.45
C GLY A 141 -7.04 -24.80 19.78
N ASN A 142 -7.68 -23.63 19.81
CA ASN A 142 -8.30 -23.06 21.02
C ASN A 142 -9.26 -21.96 20.58
N SER A 143 -10.50 -22.08 21.05
CA SER A 143 -11.61 -21.13 20.98
C SER A 143 -11.72 -20.35 19.68
N VAL A 144 -12.62 -20.79 18.81
CA VAL A 144 -13.10 -20.04 17.64
C VAL A 144 -13.48 -18.64 18.12
N ASN A 145 -12.69 -17.65 17.79
CA ASN A 145 -13.13 -16.25 17.90
C ASN A 145 -14.29 -16.11 16.93
N ASP A 146 -15.50 -15.93 17.44
CA ASP A 146 -16.71 -15.85 16.63
C ASP A 146 -16.86 -14.48 15.93
N TYR A 147 -15.73 -13.86 15.55
CA TYR A 147 -15.71 -12.59 14.84
C TYR A 147 -14.53 -12.45 13.88
N THR A 148 -14.72 -11.64 12.83
CA THR A 148 -13.69 -11.30 11.85
C THR A 148 -12.65 -10.35 12.46
N LYS A 149 -11.38 -10.70 12.40
CA LYS A 149 -10.26 -9.82 12.71
C LYS A 149 -9.87 -8.98 11.49
N THR A 150 -9.12 -7.92 11.71
CA THR A 150 -8.45 -7.18 10.62
C THR A 150 -7.59 -8.14 9.81
N ASN A 151 -7.64 -8.03 8.51
CA ASN A 151 -6.77 -8.76 7.63
C ASN A 151 -5.35 -8.18 7.75
N ILE A 152 -4.40 -8.98 8.24
CA ILE A 152 -3.03 -8.55 8.58
C ILE A 152 -2.00 -9.28 7.74
N GLN A 153 -0.80 -8.71 7.57
CA GLN A 153 0.27 -9.30 6.80
C GLN A 153 0.99 -10.42 7.56
N VAL A 154 1.43 -10.23 8.73
CA VAL A 154 2.20 -11.20 9.51
C VAL A 154 1.42 -11.61 10.74
N GLU A 155 1.19 -12.91 10.93
CA GLU A 155 0.49 -13.39 12.11
C GLU A 155 1.16 -12.92 13.40
N GLY A 156 0.35 -12.37 14.33
CA GLY A 156 0.86 -11.81 15.60
C GLY A 156 1.37 -10.38 15.51
N ILE A 157 1.37 -9.77 14.32
CA ILE A 157 1.69 -8.35 14.10
C ILE A 157 0.43 -7.65 13.60
N ASP A 158 -0.32 -7.01 14.50
CA ASP A 158 -1.58 -6.34 14.13
C ASP A 158 -1.30 -5.04 13.36
N GLU A 159 -2.20 -4.74 12.43
CA GLU A 159 -2.18 -3.54 11.59
C GLU A 159 -3.29 -2.60 11.98
N ALA A 160 -3.03 -1.30 11.92
CA ALA A 160 -4.04 -0.29 12.14
C ALA A 160 -5.14 -0.32 11.07
N ASP A 161 -6.38 -0.02 11.45
CA ASP A 161 -7.48 0.10 10.51
C ASP A 161 -8.48 1.19 10.94
N MET A 162 -9.36 1.61 10.04
CA MET A 162 -10.44 2.55 10.32
C MET A 162 -11.55 1.95 11.20
N VAL A 163 -11.65 0.63 11.22
CA VAL A 163 -12.63 -0.12 12.02
C VAL A 163 -11.93 -1.27 12.73
N LYS A 164 -12.09 -1.34 14.03
CA LYS A 164 -11.58 -2.44 14.86
C LYS A 164 -12.70 -3.04 15.69
N THR A 165 -12.53 -4.31 16.08
CA THR A 165 -13.48 -4.99 16.98
C THR A 165 -12.76 -5.95 17.91
N ASP A 166 -13.28 -6.11 19.11
CA ASP A 166 -12.91 -7.14 20.07
C ASP A 166 -13.91 -8.31 20.09
N GLY A 167 -14.84 -8.34 19.12
CA GLY A 167 -15.92 -9.32 19.01
C GLY A 167 -17.17 -8.96 19.82
N LYS A 168 -17.12 -7.94 20.66
CA LYS A 168 -18.24 -7.45 21.45
C LYS A 168 -18.60 -6.00 21.13
N TYR A 169 -17.59 -5.20 20.86
CA TYR A 169 -17.72 -3.80 20.49
C TYR A 169 -17.07 -3.56 19.12
N ILE A 170 -17.61 -2.60 18.38
CA ILE A 170 -17.06 -2.10 17.15
C ILE A 170 -16.62 -0.67 17.40
N TYR A 171 -15.37 -0.39 17.08
CA TYR A 171 -14.74 0.92 17.17
C TYR A 171 -14.50 1.40 15.74
N SER A 172 -15.11 2.50 15.35
CA SER A 172 -14.95 3.08 14.02
C SER A 172 -14.87 4.59 14.13
N TYR A 173 -14.05 5.21 13.32
CA TYR A 173 -14.04 6.67 13.30
C TYR A 173 -14.80 7.20 12.09
N TYR A 174 -15.33 8.38 12.25
CA TYR A 174 -15.86 9.21 11.19
C TYR A 174 -15.41 10.64 11.38
N ARG A 175 -15.47 11.43 10.32
CA ARG A 175 -15.01 12.81 10.32
C ARG A 175 -16.18 13.71 9.94
N ASP A 176 -16.38 14.76 10.71
CA ASP A 176 -17.20 15.91 10.33
C ASP A 176 -16.30 17.10 9.92
N ALA A 177 -16.90 18.27 9.69
CA ALA A 177 -16.17 19.44 9.18
C ALA A 177 -15.15 20.05 10.19
N VAL A 178 -15.18 19.66 11.46
CA VAL A 178 -14.42 20.31 12.54
C VAL A 178 -13.84 19.34 13.58
N SER A 179 -14.13 18.03 13.46
CA SER A 179 -13.65 17.05 14.43
C SER A 179 -13.60 15.65 13.86
N SER A 180 -12.75 14.82 14.45
CA SER A 180 -12.77 13.37 14.26
C SER A 180 -13.47 12.72 15.45
N THR A 181 -14.43 11.85 15.20
CA THR A 181 -15.18 11.15 16.26
C THR A 181 -14.99 9.64 16.11
N ILE A 182 -14.60 8.98 17.21
CA ILE A 182 -14.62 7.52 17.29
C ILE A 182 -15.95 7.09 17.92
N SER A 183 -16.72 6.31 17.18
CA SER A 183 -17.95 5.68 17.64
C SER A 183 -17.67 4.33 18.26
N ILE A 184 -18.29 4.04 19.40
CA ILE A 184 -18.22 2.75 20.09
C ILE A 184 -19.60 2.12 20.08
N VAL A 185 -19.75 1.05 19.29
CA VAL A 185 -21.03 0.36 19.11
C VAL A 185 -20.98 -1.01 19.78
N LYS A 186 -21.97 -1.29 20.62
CA LYS A 186 -22.20 -2.64 21.16
C LYS A 186 -22.81 -3.51 20.06
N ALA A 187 -22.16 -4.64 19.75
CA ALA A 187 -22.53 -5.52 18.65
C ALA A 187 -23.47 -6.64 19.15
N GLU A 188 -24.78 -6.38 19.15
CA GLU A 188 -25.83 -7.32 19.62
C GLU A 188 -26.90 -7.57 18.53
N GLY A 189 -26.51 -7.59 17.25
CA GLY A 189 -27.43 -7.81 16.14
C GLY A 189 -28.52 -6.74 16.06
N LYS A 190 -29.79 -7.14 16.18
CA LYS A 190 -30.93 -6.19 16.13
C LYS A 190 -30.93 -5.17 17.27
N ASP A 191 -30.32 -5.50 18.40
CA ASP A 191 -30.25 -4.66 19.61
C ASP A 191 -28.95 -3.84 19.66
N SER A 192 -28.13 -3.92 18.60
CA SER A 192 -26.91 -3.12 18.48
C SER A 192 -27.18 -1.63 18.56
N ALA A 193 -26.35 -0.93 19.33
CA ALA A 193 -26.48 0.51 19.54
C ALA A 193 -25.12 1.16 19.81
N GLN A 194 -24.98 2.42 19.41
CA GLN A 194 -23.88 3.25 19.88
C GLN A 194 -24.04 3.49 21.38
N ILE A 195 -23.02 3.13 22.15
CA ILE A 195 -23.00 3.24 23.60
C ILE A 195 -22.01 4.27 24.13
N GLY A 196 -21.03 4.64 23.32
CA GLY A 196 -20.01 5.61 23.67
C GLY A 196 -19.44 6.30 22.43
N LYS A 197 -18.75 7.40 22.68
CA LYS A 197 -17.99 8.11 21.65
C LYS A 197 -16.79 8.85 22.24
N ILE A 198 -15.77 9.06 21.43
CA ILE A 198 -14.62 9.92 21.70
C ILE A 198 -14.59 10.99 20.62
N VAL A 199 -14.55 12.26 21.04
CA VAL A 199 -14.46 13.39 20.10
C VAL A 199 -13.08 14.01 20.26
N LEU A 200 -12.37 14.16 19.15
CA LEU A 200 -11.06 14.78 19.06
C LEU A 200 -11.17 16.02 18.16
N ALA A 201 -10.93 17.18 18.74
CA ALA A 201 -10.87 18.44 18.01
C ALA A 201 -9.45 18.68 17.47
N ASP A 202 -9.35 19.43 16.41
CA ASP A 202 -8.10 19.91 15.80
C ASP A 202 -7.14 18.79 15.33
N VAL A 203 -7.64 17.56 15.16
CA VAL A 203 -6.88 16.42 14.66
C VAL A 203 -7.70 15.57 13.71
N GLN A 204 -7.03 15.00 12.73
CA GLN A 204 -7.56 14.01 11.80
C GLN A 204 -7.15 12.61 12.24
N VAL A 205 -8.10 11.75 12.61
CA VAL A 205 -7.83 10.34 12.90
C VAL A 205 -7.44 9.62 11.63
N GLN A 206 -6.35 8.87 11.70
CA GLN A 206 -5.80 8.08 10.61
C GLN A 206 -6.14 6.59 10.77
N ALA A 207 -6.01 6.04 12.01
CA ALA A 207 -6.20 4.62 12.23
C ALA A 207 -6.42 4.28 13.72
N LEU A 208 -6.88 3.05 13.96
CA LEU A 208 -7.20 2.53 15.28
C LEU A 208 -6.52 1.17 15.52
N TYR A 209 -6.25 0.86 16.81
CA TYR A 209 -6.01 -0.48 17.31
C TYR A 209 -6.90 -0.75 18.51
N VAL A 210 -7.27 -2.02 18.68
CA VAL A 210 -7.97 -2.49 19.88
C VAL A 210 -7.28 -3.74 20.39
N GLN A 211 -6.81 -3.67 21.64
CA GLN A 211 -6.21 -4.82 22.32
C GLN A 211 -6.59 -4.81 23.80
N ASP A 212 -7.24 -5.88 24.25
CA ASP A 212 -7.74 -6.03 25.62
C ASP A 212 -8.61 -4.84 26.05
N ARG A 213 -8.14 -4.05 27.00
CA ARG A 213 -8.81 -2.83 27.49
C ARG A 213 -8.38 -1.55 26.77
N TRP A 214 -7.47 -1.64 25.80
CA TRP A 214 -6.84 -0.49 25.19
C TRP A 214 -7.38 -0.23 23.79
N LEU A 215 -7.80 1.00 23.57
CA LEU A 215 -8.03 1.56 22.24
C LEU A 215 -6.91 2.57 21.98
N VAL A 216 -6.12 2.32 20.94
CA VAL A 216 -5.14 3.27 20.42
C VAL A 216 -5.80 4.05 19.27
N VAL A 217 -5.63 5.37 19.30
CA VAL A 217 -6.07 6.27 18.22
C VAL A 217 -4.84 6.98 17.68
N LEU A 218 -4.55 6.77 16.40
CA LEU A 218 -3.52 7.46 15.65
C LEU A 218 -4.16 8.63 14.91
N ALA A 219 -3.61 9.82 15.04
CA ALA A 219 -4.16 11.02 14.45
C ALA A 219 -3.06 12.01 14.06
N GLU A 220 -3.36 12.95 13.19
CA GLU A 220 -2.49 14.04 12.76
C GLU A 220 -3.13 15.39 13.08
N ASP A 221 -2.34 16.44 13.13
CA ASP A 221 -2.85 17.80 13.24
C ASP A 221 -3.79 18.13 12.08
N GLU A 222 -4.95 18.74 12.37
CA GLU A 222 -5.88 19.18 11.34
C GLU A 222 -5.36 20.43 10.63
N ASN A 223 -5.76 20.62 9.37
CA ASN A 223 -5.41 21.78 8.54
C ASN A 223 -3.93 21.96 8.22
N THR A 224 -3.12 20.93 8.40
CA THR A 224 -1.76 20.90 7.87
C THR A 224 -1.75 20.32 6.47
N SER A 225 -0.97 20.89 5.55
CA SER A 225 -0.66 20.24 4.28
C SER A 225 0.45 19.22 4.50
N SER A 226 0.58 18.22 3.63
CA SER A 226 1.74 17.32 3.62
C SER A 226 3.08 18.04 3.46
N ASP A 227 3.01 19.31 3.08
CA ASP A 227 4.16 20.21 2.92
C ASP A 227 4.42 21.06 4.17
N ASP A 228 3.68 20.86 5.27
CA ASP A 228 3.95 21.54 6.54
C ASP A 228 5.04 20.80 7.33
N ALA A 229 6.17 21.45 7.53
CA ALA A 229 7.30 20.89 8.29
C ALA A 229 6.98 20.66 9.80
N ASN A 230 5.87 21.19 10.30
CA ASN A 230 5.50 21.16 11.72
C ASN A 230 4.39 20.16 12.05
N VAL A 231 3.91 19.38 11.09
CA VAL A 231 2.91 18.32 11.34
C VAL A 231 3.37 17.41 12.46
N GLN A 232 2.44 17.05 13.34
CA GLN A 232 2.66 16.06 14.39
C GLN A 232 1.72 14.88 14.21
N THR A 233 2.26 13.68 14.35
CA THR A 233 1.48 12.47 14.56
C THR A 233 1.21 12.31 16.06
N HIS A 234 -0.06 12.16 16.43
CA HIS A 234 -0.51 11.97 17.80
C HIS A 234 -0.95 10.53 18.04
N ILE A 235 -0.55 9.99 19.17
CA ILE A 235 -0.90 8.63 19.62
C ILE A 235 -1.64 8.74 20.95
N TYR A 236 -2.97 8.52 20.92
CA TYR A 236 -3.80 8.52 22.10
C TYR A 236 -4.03 7.09 22.58
N LEU A 237 -3.90 6.85 23.87
CA LEU A 237 -4.25 5.58 24.52
C LEU A 237 -5.47 5.76 25.41
N TYR A 238 -6.56 5.13 25.05
CA TYR A 238 -7.80 5.11 25.83
C TYR A 238 -7.99 3.78 26.54
N ASP A 239 -8.38 3.87 27.82
CA ASP A 239 -8.91 2.75 28.59
C ASP A 239 -10.41 2.62 28.28
N VAL A 240 -10.77 1.55 27.57
CA VAL A 240 -12.14 1.22 27.18
C VAL A 240 -12.72 0.05 28.01
N SER A 241 -12.20 -0.22 29.20
CA SER A 241 -12.80 -1.19 30.14
C SER A 241 -14.28 -0.88 30.43
N ASN A 242 -14.65 0.40 30.41
CA ASN A 242 -16.02 0.87 30.32
C ASN A 242 -16.20 1.63 29.01
N PRO A 243 -16.72 0.97 27.95
CA PRO A 243 -16.86 1.59 26.62
C PRO A 243 -17.85 2.76 26.56
N GLU A 244 -18.76 2.88 27.53
CA GLU A 244 -19.68 4.02 27.66
C GLU A 244 -18.95 5.31 28.13
N LYS A 245 -17.79 5.13 28.81
CA LYS A 245 -17.00 6.21 29.39
C LYS A 245 -15.51 5.95 29.18
N PRO A 246 -15.02 6.02 27.93
CA PRO A 246 -13.60 5.83 27.63
C PRO A 246 -12.75 6.91 28.32
N ILE A 247 -11.59 6.52 28.85
CA ILE A 247 -10.71 7.43 29.60
C ILE A 247 -9.37 7.50 28.87
N CYS A 248 -8.98 8.68 28.41
CA CYS A 248 -7.62 8.91 27.87
C CYS A 248 -6.60 8.74 28.99
N ARG A 249 -5.64 7.83 28.83
CA ARG A 249 -4.57 7.53 29.80
C ARG A 249 -3.25 8.17 29.43
N SER A 250 -2.96 8.26 28.13
CA SER A 250 -1.78 8.96 27.65
C SER A 250 -2.02 9.57 26.28
N LYS A 251 -1.25 10.60 26.00
CA LYS A 251 -1.07 11.21 24.68
C LYS A 251 0.43 11.28 24.42
N ASN A 252 0.88 10.62 23.37
CA ASN A 252 2.22 10.74 22.83
C ASN A 252 2.18 11.51 21.50
N SER A 253 3.32 12.01 21.06
CA SER A 253 3.45 12.67 19.75
C SER A 253 4.83 12.41 19.15
N GLN A 254 4.90 12.47 17.84
CA GLN A 254 6.16 12.48 17.08
C GLN A 254 6.03 13.37 15.86
N SER A 255 7.13 14.02 15.47
CA SER A 255 7.18 14.91 14.31
C SER A 255 6.87 14.20 13.01
N GLY A 256 6.16 14.88 12.12
CA GLY A 256 5.82 14.41 10.79
C GLY A 256 4.41 13.84 10.69
N TYR A 257 3.98 13.63 9.44
CA TYR A 257 2.71 12.96 9.16
C TYR A 257 2.82 11.45 9.36
N TYR A 258 1.73 10.82 9.79
CA TYR A 258 1.64 9.38 10.00
C TYR A 258 1.88 8.64 8.68
N SER A 259 2.78 7.65 8.70
CA SER A 259 3.07 6.83 7.53
C SER A 259 2.66 5.38 7.74
N ASP A 260 3.10 4.75 8.84
CA ASP A 260 2.74 3.38 9.15
C ASP A 260 2.84 3.05 10.64
N SER A 261 2.25 1.93 11.04
CA SER A 261 2.39 1.40 12.40
C SER A 261 2.10 -0.08 12.47
N ARG A 262 2.64 -0.73 13.50
CA ARG A 262 2.39 -2.15 13.79
C ARG A 262 2.30 -2.35 15.31
N LEU A 263 1.41 -3.26 15.70
CA LEU A 263 1.25 -3.66 17.10
C LEU A 263 1.62 -5.15 17.24
N THR A 264 2.66 -5.42 18.03
CA THR A 264 3.07 -6.80 18.35
C THR A 264 3.16 -6.99 19.86
N GLY A 265 2.47 -8.00 20.39
CA GLY A 265 2.27 -8.11 21.83
C GLY A 265 1.63 -6.83 22.37
N SER A 266 2.22 -6.24 23.41
CA SER A 266 1.76 -4.97 24.00
C SER A 266 2.52 -3.74 23.45
N ILE A 267 3.36 -3.90 22.44
CA ILE A 267 4.22 -2.83 21.96
C ILE A 267 3.75 -2.33 20.59
N LEU A 268 3.39 -1.06 20.56
CA LEU A 268 3.07 -0.33 19.34
C LEU A 268 4.36 0.30 18.78
N TYR A 269 4.64 0.05 17.51
CA TYR A 269 5.67 0.73 16.73
C TYR A 269 4.98 1.67 15.75
N THR A 270 5.39 2.95 15.76
CA THR A 270 4.85 3.98 14.86
C THR A 270 5.96 4.57 14.00
N ILE A 271 5.64 4.88 12.76
CA ILE A 271 6.53 5.52 11.80
C ILE A 271 5.82 6.76 11.26
N SER A 272 6.49 7.90 11.33
CA SER A 272 6.06 9.14 10.68
C SER A 272 7.15 9.71 9.80
N VAL A 273 6.79 10.62 8.90
CA VAL A 273 7.71 11.27 7.97
C VAL A 273 7.73 12.77 8.21
N LYS A 274 8.87 13.29 8.65
CA LYS A 274 9.11 14.72 8.81
C LYS A 274 9.91 15.24 7.62
N ARG A 275 9.39 16.25 6.91
CA ARG A 275 10.09 16.96 5.83
C ARG A 275 10.74 18.24 6.34
N VAL A 276 11.91 18.56 5.80
CA VAL A 276 12.63 19.82 6.07
C VAL A 276 12.82 20.55 4.74
N TYR A 277 12.30 21.78 4.65
CA TYR A 277 12.30 22.52 3.37
C TYR A 277 13.39 23.57 3.25
N GLU A 278 13.87 24.14 4.36
CA GLU A 278 14.85 25.23 4.36
C GLU A 278 15.69 25.18 5.65
N ALA A 279 16.75 24.37 5.70
CA ALA A 279 17.54 24.21 6.93
C ALA A 279 18.46 25.41 7.22
N GLU A 280 19.08 26.04 6.21
CA GLU A 280 20.00 27.19 6.39
C GLU A 280 19.39 28.39 7.11
N LYS A 281 18.09 28.63 6.88
CA LYS A 281 17.38 29.76 7.48
C LYS A 281 16.87 29.50 8.89
N LYS A 282 17.03 28.26 9.39
CA LYS A 282 16.46 27.81 10.65
C LYS A 282 17.50 27.86 11.75
N THR A 283 17.23 28.65 12.76
CA THR A 283 18.08 28.81 13.94
C THR A 283 17.64 27.91 15.10
N ASP A 284 16.36 27.54 15.14
CA ASP A 284 15.82 26.61 16.12
C ASP A 284 16.00 25.16 15.62
N LYS A 285 16.60 24.32 16.45
CA LYS A 285 16.81 22.89 16.14
C LYS A 285 15.50 22.15 15.87
N LYS A 286 14.39 22.53 16.49
CA LYS A 286 13.06 21.94 16.29
C LYS A 286 12.57 22.02 14.84
N GLU A 287 13.05 23.00 14.08
CA GLU A 287 12.66 23.18 12.69
C GLU A 287 13.28 22.12 11.76
N TYR A 288 14.45 21.56 12.12
CA TYR A 288 15.15 20.57 11.28
C TYR A 288 15.50 19.27 12.01
N ILE A 289 15.34 19.16 13.32
CA ILE A 289 15.46 17.90 14.08
C ILE A 289 14.08 17.42 14.51
N PRO A 290 13.75 16.13 14.37
CA PRO A 290 12.47 15.59 14.85
C PRO A 290 12.32 15.66 16.37
N GLU A 291 11.07 15.85 16.82
CA GLU A 291 10.65 15.76 18.21
C GLU A 291 9.85 14.48 18.45
N VAL A 292 10.00 13.90 19.64
CA VAL A 292 9.14 12.83 20.17
C VAL A 292 8.74 13.22 21.58
N GLY A 293 7.44 13.22 21.87
CA GLY A 293 6.93 13.65 23.17
C GLY A 293 7.15 15.15 23.47
N GLY A 294 7.39 15.97 22.45
CA GLY A 294 7.66 17.42 22.57
C GLY A 294 9.13 17.78 22.83
N GLU A 295 10.01 16.79 22.89
CA GLU A 295 11.46 16.98 23.04
C GLU A 295 12.18 16.59 21.75
N ILE A 296 13.21 17.37 21.34
CA ILE A 296 14.04 17.01 20.18
C ILE A 296 14.80 15.72 20.44
N LEU A 297 14.92 14.89 19.43
CA LEU A 297 15.70 13.67 19.53
C LEU A 297 17.19 13.99 19.79
N PRO A 298 17.85 13.27 20.73
CA PRO A 298 19.26 13.44 20.99
C PRO A 298 20.12 12.92 19.83
N GLU A 299 21.37 13.39 19.74
CA GLU A 299 22.28 13.04 18.63
C GLU A 299 22.54 11.55 18.49
N ASP A 300 22.52 10.80 19.59
CA ASP A 300 22.68 9.33 19.61
C ASP A 300 21.44 8.55 19.12
N SER A 301 20.34 9.24 18.87
CA SER A 301 19.13 8.67 18.24
C SER A 301 18.95 9.12 16.79
N LEU A 302 19.94 9.83 16.21
CA LEU A 302 19.89 10.35 14.83
C LEU A 302 20.86 9.59 13.93
N TYR A 303 20.32 9.06 12.84
CA TYR A 303 21.08 8.30 11.85
C TYR A 303 21.04 9.02 10.50
N CYS A 304 22.18 9.08 9.83
CA CYS A 304 22.31 9.62 8.49
C CYS A 304 23.21 8.71 7.64
N PRO A 305 22.67 7.56 7.18
CA PRO A 305 23.46 6.58 6.43
C PRO A 305 23.96 7.11 5.09
N ASN A 306 23.25 8.06 4.48
CA ASN A 306 23.57 8.64 3.18
C ASN A 306 23.51 10.17 3.23
N PRO A 307 24.58 10.85 3.70
CA PRO A 307 24.61 12.30 3.76
C PRO A 307 24.38 12.96 2.39
N GLY A 308 23.61 14.04 2.37
CA GLY A 308 23.29 14.82 1.16
C GLY A 308 22.27 14.15 0.22
N MET A 309 21.59 13.06 0.65
CA MET A 309 20.66 12.31 -0.21
C MET A 309 19.18 12.49 0.14
N SER A 310 18.86 13.20 1.22
CA SER A 310 17.47 13.43 1.64
C SER A 310 17.36 14.65 2.57
N ALA A 311 16.18 15.29 2.55
CA ALA A 311 15.71 16.24 3.55
C ALA A 311 14.44 15.73 4.27
N GLU A 312 14.24 14.42 4.29
CA GLU A 312 13.13 13.77 5.00
C GLU A 312 13.68 12.84 6.07
N TYR A 313 12.94 12.72 7.18
CA TYR A 313 13.22 11.75 8.22
C TYR A 313 12.11 10.71 8.29
N LEU A 314 12.51 9.46 8.44
CA LEU A 314 11.67 8.44 9.05
C LEU A 314 11.84 8.54 10.56
N VAL A 315 10.78 8.88 11.28
CA VAL A 315 10.76 8.99 12.74
C VAL A 315 10.08 7.77 13.30
N PHE A 316 10.80 7.00 14.10
CA PHE A 316 10.30 5.79 14.74
C PHE A 316 10.06 6.05 16.23
N GLN A 317 8.95 5.53 16.75
CA GLN A 317 8.67 5.49 18.18
C GLN A 317 8.09 4.12 18.53
N SER A 318 8.46 3.58 19.68
CA SER A 318 7.83 2.41 20.29
C SER A 318 7.20 2.75 21.63
N ILE A 319 6.00 2.21 21.87
CA ILE A 319 5.14 2.54 23.00
C ILE A 319 4.61 1.25 23.64
N ASP A 320 4.79 1.08 24.94
CA ASP A 320 4.25 -0.06 25.70
C ASP A 320 2.85 0.26 26.23
N LEU A 321 1.84 -0.38 25.64
CA LEU A 321 0.44 -0.24 26.07
C LEU A 321 0.22 -0.79 27.48
N SER A 322 0.95 -1.83 27.88
CA SER A 322 0.85 -2.45 29.21
C SER A 322 1.32 -1.50 30.33
N GLN A 323 2.21 -0.56 30.01
CA GLN A 323 2.69 0.50 30.89
C GLN A 323 1.97 1.84 30.67
N SER A 324 0.69 1.79 30.30
CA SER A 324 -0.16 2.98 30.06
C SER A 324 0.39 3.91 28.98
N GLY A 325 0.99 3.35 27.93
CA GLY A 325 1.46 4.12 26.79
C GLY A 325 2.83 4.81 27.02
N LYS A 326 3.68 4.21 27.83
CA LYS A 326 5.04 4.71 28.02
C LYS A 326 5.88 4.48 26.76
N THR A 327 6.54 5.53 26.28
CA THR A 327 7.57 5.42 25.24
C THR A 327 8.73 4.57 25.76
N ILE A 328 9.13 3.56 24.97
CA ILE A 328 10.29 2.70 25.26
C ILE A 328 11.52 3.26 24.58
N ASP A 329 11.39 3.53 23.25
CA ASP A 329 12.48 3.96 22.39
C ASP A 329 11.99 4.91 21.31
N SER A 330 12.91 5.73 20.78
CA SER A 330 12.66 6.61 19.65
C SER A 330 13.94 6.91 18.90
N MET A 331 13.86 6.92 17.56
CA MET A 331 14.97 7.25 16.69
C MET A 331 14.47 7.93 15.41
N ALA A 332 15.37 8.62 14.72
CA ALA A 332 15.09 9.13 13.39
C ALA A 332 16.24 8.82 12.43
N VAL A 333 15.87 8.50 11.19
CA VAL A 333 16.80 8.23 10.11
C VAL A 333 16.56 9.25 9.00
N LEU A 334 17.59 9.97 8.59
CA LEU A 334 17.51 10.84 7.42
C LEU A 334 17.45 9.97 6.17
N GLY A 335 16.25 9.87 5.60
CA GLY A 335 15.88 9.00 4.48
C GLY A 335 14.43 9.21 4.07
N ALA A 336 14.08 8.78 2.86
CA ALA A 336 12.75 9.00 2.32
C ALA A 336 11.77 7.87 2.67
N GLU A 337 10.48 8.20 2.61
CA GLU A 337 9.37 7.26 2.73
C GLU A 337 9.44 6.13 1.69
N GLY A 338 8.80 5.01 1.99
CA GLY A 338 8.77 3.86 1.10
C GLY A 338 7.70 2.84 1.48
N THR A 339 7.77 1.67 0.87
CA THR A 339 6.94 0.53 1.23
C THR A 339 7.50 -0.13 2.50
N TYR A 340 6.65 -0.31 3.50
CA TYR A 340 7.02 -0.93 4.77
C TYR A 340 6.65 -2.41 4.77
N TYR A 341 7.52 -3.23 5.35
CA TYR A 341 7.25 -4.61 5.70
C TYR A 341 7.81 -4.89 7.10
N MET A 342 7.03 -5.45 7.98
CA MET A 342 7.47 -5.80 9.33
C MET A 342 7.34 -7.31 9.56
N SER A 343 8.45 -7.95 9.83
CA SER A 343 8.54 -9.35 10.26
C SER A 343 8.57 -9.43 11.80
N GLU A 344 8.70 -10.61 12.37
CA GLU A 344 8.79 -10.79 13.83
C GLU A 344 9.98 -10.07 14.48
N LYS A 345 11.02 -9.71 13.72
CA LYS A 345 12.27 -9.15 14.25
C LYS A 345 12.78 -7.92 13.52
N ASN A 346 12.27 -7.64 12.34
CA ASN A 346 12.79 -6.58 11.50
C ASN A 346 11.67 -5.75 10.88
N ILE A 347 11.94 -4.47 10.71
CA ILE A 347 11.18 -3.55 9.87
C ILE A 347 12.02 -3.31 8.62
N TYR A 348 11.44 -3.47 7.45
CA TYR A 348 12.03 -3.17 6.16
C TYR A 348 11.34 -1.97 5.54
N VAL A 349 12.12 -1.05 4.98
CA VAL A 349 11.62 0.11 4.25
C VAL A 349 12.23 0.08 2.85
N ALA A 350 11.38 -0.10 1.85
CA ALA A 350 11.78 -0.12 0.45
C ALA A 350 11.46 1.23 -0.20
N THR A 351 12.46 2.08 -0.37
CA THR A 351 12.35 3.44 -0.89
C THR A 351 12.82 3.49 -2.34
N GLU A 352 12.01 4.00 -3.25
CA GLU A 352 12.43 4.22 -4.64
C GLU A 352 13.44 5.37 -4.73
N THR A 353 14.51 5.16 -5.50
CA THR A 353 15.58 6.14 -5.74
C THR A 353 15.80 6.31 -7.24
N ASP A 354 16.39 7.45 -7.64
CA ASP A 354 16.80 7.75 -9.02
C ASP A 354 15.81 7.34 -10.12
N ALA A 355 14.93 8.26 -10.47
CA ALA A 355 14.09 8.13 -11.66
C ALA A 355 13.40 6.76 -11.80
N TRP A 356 12.90 6.17 -10.69
CA TRP A 356 11.95 5.05 -10.67
C TRP A 356 12.53 3.68 -11.12
N ARG A 357 13.85 3.53 -11.05
CA ARG A 357 14.51 2.31 -11.52
C ARG A 357 15.29 1.55 -10.45
N LYS A 358 15.51 2.17 -9.29
CA LYS A 358 16.22 1.54 -8.18
C LYS A 358 15.40 1.65 -6.91
N THR A 359 15.54 0.66 -6.06
CA THR A 359 14.95 0.67 -4.73
C THR A 359 16.05 0.45 -3.71
N LYS A 360 16.08 1.28 -2.69
CA LYS A 360 16.89 1.09 -1.49
C LYS A 360 16.03 0.36 -0.46
N ILE A 361 16.45 -0.80 -0.01
CA ILE A 361 15.82 -1.54 1.09
C ILE A 361 16.65 -1.31 2.33
N SER A 362 16.11 -0.63 3.33
CA SER A 362 16.71 -0.42 4.65
C SER A 362 16.11 -1.40 5.65
N ARG A 363 16.92 -1.98 6.53
CA ARG A 363 16.48 -2.88 7.59
C ARG A 363 16.72 -2.26 8.95
N TYR A 364 15.71 -2.33 9.79
CA TYR A 364 15.73 -1.95 11.19
C TYR A 364 15.37 -3.17 12.01
N SER A 365 16.27 -3.62 12.90
CA SER A 365 15.93 -4.67 13.85
C SER A 365 15.15 -4.10 15.04
N TYR A 366 14.24 -4.89 15.60
CA TYR A 366 13.53 -4.50 16.81
C TYR A 366 13.41 -5.68 17.78
N GLU A 367 13.53 -5.37 19.06
CA GLU A 367 13.32 -6.33 20.14
C GLU A 367 12.78 -5.63 21.39
N LYS A 368 11.63 -6.06 21.89
CA LYS A 368 11.01 -5.55 23.13
C LYS A 368 10.90 -4.02 23.18
N GLY A 369 10.62 -3.41 22.04
CA GLY A 369 10.49 -1.97 21.89
C GLY A 369 11.77 -1.25 21.48
N THR A 370 12.95 -1.79 21.67
CA THR A 370 14.20 -1.19 21.18
C THR A 370 14.32 -1.35 19.67
N ILE A 371 14.60 -0.27 18.95
CA ILE A 371 14.71 -0.22 17.48
C ILE A 371 16.15 0.16 17.10
N LYS A 372 16.73 -0.52 16.13
CA LYS A 372 18.10 -0.24 15.65
C LYS A 372 18.17 -0.27 14.14
N TYR A 373 18.77 0.76 13.54
CA TYR A 373 19.20 0.67 12.15
C TYR A 373 20.25 -0.43 11.97
N ALA A 374 20.04 -1.31 11.00
CA ALA A 374 20.92 -2.48 10.83
C ALA A 374 21.77 -2.40 9.56
N CYS A 375 21.16 -2.25 8.40
CA CYS A 375 21.87 -2.18 7.12
C CYS A 375 20.91 -1.77 6.00
N GLU A 376 21.46 -1.50 4.82
CA GLU A 376 20.67 -1.22 3.62
C GLU A 376 21.27 -1.88 2.37
N LYS A 377 20.44 -2.02 1.34
CA LYS A 377 20.84 -2.55 0.02
C LYS A 377 20.09 -1.81 -1.08
N VAL A 378 20.82 -1.41 -2.11
CA VAL A 378 20.20 -0.88 -3.33
C VAL A 378 20.05 -2.01 -4.35
N ILE A 379 18.87 -2.12 -4.95
CA ILE A 379 18.56 -3.06 -6.03
C ILE A 379 18.20 -2.31 -7.31
N ASN A 380 18.48 -2.90 -8.47
CA ASN A 380 18.05 -2.41 -9.78
C ASN A 380 16.62 -2.90 -10.04
N GLY A 381 15.62 -2.10 -9.71
CA GLY A 381 14.22 -2.45 -9.89
C GLY A 381 13.33 -1.82 -8.85
N THR A 382 12.03 -2.05 -8.99
CA THR A 382 10.98 -1.54 -8.11
C THR A 382 10.27 -2.69 -7.40
N ILE A 383 9.95 -2.47 -6.13
CA ILE A 383 9.10 -3.35 -5.31
C ILE A 383 7.69 -2.79 -5.37
N LEU A 384 6.71 -3.63 -5.75
CA LEU A 384 5.34 -3.18 -5.99
C LEU A 384 4.69 -2.68 -4.69
N ASN A 385 4.73 -3.49 -3.65
CA ASN A 385 4.15 -3.23 -2.34
C ASN A 385 4.77 -4.18 -1.30
N GLN A 386 4.30 -4.14 -0.06
CA GLN A 386 4.84 -4.99 1.01
C GLN A 386 4.68 -6.49 0.76
N PHE A 387 3.65 -6.96 0.00
CA PHE A 387 3.50 -8.39 -0.38
C PHE A 387 4.60 -8.89 -1.26
N SER A 388 5.30 -7.98 -1.89
CA SER A 388 6.48 -8.30 -2.66
C SER A 388 7.69 -8.56 -1.78
N MET A 389 7.55 -8.47 -0.45
CA MET A 389 8.58 -8.74 0.55
C MET A 389 8.10 -9.73 1.61
N ASP A 390 9.00 -10.59 2.07
CA ASP A 390 8.75 -11.59 3.12
C ASP A 390 10.05 -11.98 3.80
N GLU A 391 10.03 -12.21 5.11
CA GLU A 391 11.16 -12.78 5.85
C GLU A 391 10.83 -14.22 6.27
N TYR A 392 11.62 -15.16 5.78
CA TYR A 392 11.47 -16.57 6.08
C TYR A 392 12.81 -17.18 6.50
N GLU A 393 12.82 -17.82 7.68
CA GLU A 393 14.04 -18.41 8.27
C GLU A 393 15.23 -17.44 8.36
N GLY A 394 14.94 -16.15 8.64
CA GLY A 394 15.92 -15.10 8.79
C GLY A 394 16.49 -14.54 7.48
N ASN A 395 15.97 -14.94 6.34
CA ASN A 395 16.32 -14.40 5.03
C ASN A 395 15.18 -13.51 4.51
N LEU A 396 15.52 -12.32 4.02
CA LEU A 396 14.57 -11.50 3.29
C LEU A 396 14.41 -12.02 1.86
N ARG A 397 13.17 -12.29 1.47
CA ARG A 397 12.78 -12.66 0.10
C ARG A 397 11.99 -11.52 -0.50
N PHE A 398 12.25 -11.17 -1.73
CA PHE A 398 11.47 -10.13 -2.40
C PHE A 398 11.33 -10.37 -3.91
N ALA A 399 10.15 -10.01 -4.42
CA ALA A 399 9.85 -9.99 -5.84
C ALA A 399 9.95 -8.55 -6.37
N ALA A 400 10.66 -8.35 -7.49
CA ALA A 400 10.90 -7.03 -8.05
C ALA A 400 10.74 -7.01 -9.57
N THR A 401 10.22 -5.89 -10.08
CA THR A 401 10.31 -5.56 -11.51
C THR A 401 11.62 -4.83 -11.75
N THR A 402 12.49 -5.41 -12.57
CA THR A 402 13.83 -4.89 -12.88
C THR A 402 13.89 -4.35 -14.31
N TYR A 403 14.93 -3.60 -14.64
CA TYR A 403 15.10 -2.99 -15.95
C TYR A 403 16.44 -3.45 -16.54
N ASP A 404 16.45 -3.81 -17.83
CA ASP A 404 17.68 -4.06 -18.56
C ASP A 404 18.36 -2.75 -19.00
N ASP A 405 19.56 -2.85 -19.59
CA ASP A 405 20.34 -1.70 -20.07
C ASP A 405 19.62 -0.86 -21.14
N ASN A 406 18.59 -1.42 -21.78
CA ASN A 406 17.74 -0.74 -22.75
C ASN A 406 16.45 -0.19 -22.12
N GLY A 407 16.28 -0.28 -20.81
CA GLY A 407 15.09 0.14 -20.08
C GLY A 407 13.89 -0.80 -20.24
N LYS A 408 14.06 -2.01 -20.80
CA LYS A 408 13.01 -3.00 -20.90
C LYS A 408 12.80 -3.70 -19.55
N THR A 409 11.54 -3.81 -19.15
CA THR A 409 11.18 -4.48 -17.89
C THR A 409 11.40 -5.99 -17.96
N THR A 410 11.78 -6.54 -16.83
CA THR A 410 11.78 -7.98 -16.54
C THR A 410 11.52 -8.16 -15.05
N ASN A 411 11.25 -9.37 -14.59
CA ASN A 411 10.86 -9.61 -13.22
C ASN A 411 11.76 -10.68 -12.61
N GLY A 412 11.90 -10.66 -11.29
CA GLY A 412 12.68 -11.64 -10.57
C GLY A 412 12.28 -11.77 -9.10
N LEU A 413 12.68 -12.90 -8.54
CA LEU A 413 12.63 -13.17 -7.11
C LEU A 413 14.08 -13.25 -6.59
N TYR A 414 14.34 -12.60 -5.48
CA TYR A 414 15.65 -12.50 -4.86
C TYR A 414 15.56 -12.89 -3.40
N ILE A 415 16.59 -13.59 -2.91
CA ILE A 415 16.71 -14.01 -1.52
C ILE A 415 18.05 -13.50 -1.00
N VAL A 416 18.00 -12.76 0.11
CA VAL A 416 19.18 -12.20 0.76
C VAL A 416 19.24 -12.63 2.22
N ASP A 417 20.46 -12.86 2.71
CA ASP A 417 20.69 -13.20 4.12
C ASP A 417 20.59 -11.96 5.04
N SER A 418 20.81 -12.16 6.33
CA SER A 418 20.76 -11.10 7.34
C SER A 418 21.81 -10.00 7.14
N SER A 419 22.83 -10.20 6.32
CA SER A 419 23.81 -9.17 5.92
C SER A 419 23.49 -8.54 4.55
N PHE A 420 22.29 -8.80 4.01
CA PHE A 420 21.86 -8.39 2.67
C PHE A 420 22.71 -8.92 1.51
N LYS A 421 23.49 -9.96 1.74
CA LYS A 421 24.14 -10.70 0.66
C LYS A 421 23.12 -11.56 -0.06
N THR A 422 23.06 -11.45 -1.38
CA THR A 422 22.21 -12.32 -2.20
C THR A 422 22.70 -13.77 -2.11
N ILE A 423 21.83 -14.67 -1.66
CA ILE A 423 22.10 -16.11 -1.55
C ILE A 423 21.45 -16.90 -2.68
N GLY A 424 20.35 -16.42 -3.24
CA GLY A 424 19.71 -17.03 -4.40
C GLY A 424 18.83 -16.05 -5.15
N SER A 425 18.56 -16.36 -6.41
CA SER A 425 17.63 -15.58 -7.22
C SER A 425 17.16 -16.34 -8.45
N VAL A 426 15.95 -16.04 -8.90
CA VAL A 426 15.48 -16.33 -10.26
C VAL A 426 15.07 -15.02 -10.91
N SER A 427 15.59 -14.75 -12.10
CA SER A 427 15.43 -13.44 -12.77
C SER A 427 15.11 -13.59 -14.25
N ARG A 428 14.94 -12.45 -14.95
CA ARG A 428 14.58 -12.38 -16.37
C ARG A 428 13.26 -13.06 -16.71
N LEU A 429 12.32 -13.06 -15.77
CA LEU A 429 10.98 -13.61 -15.97
C LEU A 429 10.09 -12.59 -16.67
N ALA A 430 9.22 -13.07 -17.58
CA ALA A 430 8.21 -12.26 -18.29
C ALA A 430 8.76 -10.92 -18.85
N PRO A 431 9.69 -10.94 -19.83
CA PRO A 431 10.28 -9.71 -20.38
C PRO A 431 9.23 -8.80 -21.02
N GLY A 432 9.19 -7.52 -20.60
CA GLY A 432 8.24 -6.52 -21.06
C GLY A 432 6.96 -6.46 -20.22
N GLU A 433 6.86 -7.26 -19.15
CA GLU A 433 5.78 -7.26 -18.18
C GLU A 433 6.25 -6.66 -16.85
N ARG A 434 5.30 -6.34 -15.94
CA ARG A 434 5.57 -5.91 -14.57
C ARG A 434 4.84 -6.83 -13.60
N ILE A 435 5.29 -6.89 -12.34
CA ILE A 435 4.58 -7.58 -11.27
C ILE A 435 3.34 -6.75 -10.89
N TYR A 436 2.20 -7.42 -10.73
CA TYR A 436 0.92 -6.86 -10.30
C TYR A 436 0.46 -7.39 -8.95
N SER A 437 0.89 -8.56 -8.57
CA SER A 437 0.74 -9.09 -7.21
C SER A 437 1.79 -10.14 -6.94
N ALA A 438 2.14 -10.31 -5.68
CA ALA A 438 3.02 -11.37 -5.21
C ALA A 438 2.42 -11.98 -3.94
N ARG A 439 2.75 -13.26 -3.66
CA ARG A 439 2.34 -13.96 -2.46
C ARG A 439 3.37 -14.99 -2.04
N PHE A 440 3.91 -14.82 -0.86
CA PHE A 440 4.82 -15.76 -0.23
C PHE A 440 4.01 -16.71 0.65
N MET A 441 4.22 -18.01 0.52
CA MET A 441 3.51 -19.05 1.27
C MET A 441 4.50 -20.17 1.65
N GLY A 442 5.21 -20.00 2.76
CA GLY A 442 6.25 -20.92 3.20
C GLY A 442 7.34 -21.11 2.13
N GLU A 443 7.49 -22.33 1.60
CA GLU A 443 8.48 -22.68 0.57
C GLU A 443 8.02 -22.40 -0.87
N SER A 444 6.87 -21.73 -1.05
CA SER A 444 6.33 -21.39 -2.36
C SER A 444 6.09 -19.88 -2.48
N VAL A 445 6.36 -19.34 -3.66
CA VAL A 445 6.07 -17.95 -4.00
C VAL A 445 5.22 -17.91 -5.26
N TYR A 446 4.10 -17.21 -5.18
CA TYR A 446 3.21 -16.95 -6.30
C TYR A 446 3.32 -15.49 -6.68
N PHE A 447 3.47 -15.17 -7.97
CA PHE A 447 3.36 -13.79 -8.43
C PHE A 447 2.78 -13.71 -9.84
N VAL A 448 2.01 -12.65 -10.06
CA VAL A 448 1.34 -12.34 -11.31
C VAL A 448 2.10 -11.24 -12.02
N THR A 449 2.39 -11.45 -13.30
CA THR A 449 2.89 -10.37 -14.18
C THR A 449 1.88 -10.09 -15.28
N TYR A 450 1.83 -8.87 -15.83
CA TYR A 450 0.85 -8.49 -16.84
C TYR A 450 1.39 -7.61 -17.95
N ARG A 451 0.88 -7.88 -19.16
CA ARG A 451 0.91 -6.96 -20.31
C ARG A 451 -0.36 -7.08 -21.17
N GLU A 452 -0.75 -8.30 -21.57
CA GLU A 452 -1.95 -8.61 -22.37
C GLU A 452 -2.62 -9.91 -21.93
N THR A 453 -1.85 -10.87 -21.42
CA THR A 453 -2.30 -12.14 -20.85
C THR A 453 -1.38 -12.50 -19.70
N ASP A 454 -1.96 -12.78 -18.53
CA ASP A 454 -1.20 -12.93 -17.29
C ASP A 454 -0.63 -14.32 -17.11
N PRO A 455 0.66 -14.46 -16.93
CA PRO A 455 1.17 -15.61 -16.24
C PRO A 455 1.15 -15.44 -14.72
N LEU A 456 0.52 -16.37 -14.01
CA LEU A 456 0.78 -16.66 -12.61
C LEU A 456 1.99 -17.59 -12.56
N PHE A 457 3.08 -17.13 -11.92
CA PHE A 457 4.26 -17.94 -11.68
C PHE A 457 4.16 -18.63 -10.33
N LEU A 458 4.62 -19.87 -10.27
CA LEU A 458 4.92 -20.61 -9.05
C LEU A 458 6.43 -20.81 -8.98
N VAL A 459 7.04 -20.31 -7.91
CA VAL A 459 8.48 -20.49 -7.63
C VAL A 459 8.63 -21.28 -6.34
N ASP A 460 9.39 -22.36 -6.41
CA ASP A 460 9.84 -23.13 -5.25
C ASP A 460 11.10 -22.46 -4.67
N VAL A 461 11.06 -22.17 -3.40
CA VAL A 461 12.12 -21.52 -2.61
C VAL A 461 12.53 -22.36 -1.40
N SER A 462 12.25 -23.67 -1.41
CA SER A 462 12.64 -24.61 -0.35
C SER A 462 14.17 -24.69 -0.19
N ASP A 463 14.92 -24.54 -1.30
CA ASP A 463 16.35 -24.23 -1.26
C ASP A 463 16.55 -22.74 -1.54
N PRO A 464 16.80 -21.90 -0.53
CA PRO A 464 16.95 -20.47 -0.73
C PRO A 464 18.14 -20.09 -1.63
N ALA A 465 19.12 -20.98 -1.81
CA ALA A 465 20.25 -20.74 -2.71
C ALA A 465 19.91 -21.05 -4.18
N ASN A 466 18.90 -21.87 -4.43
CA ASN A 466 18.52 -22.32 -5.77
C ASN A 466 17.00 -22.23 -6.00
N PRO A 467 16.39 -21.04 -6.01
CA PRO A 467 14.97 -20.90 -6.29
C PRO A 467 14.63 -21.34 -7.72
N VAL A 468 13.54 -22.10 -7.89
CA VAL A 468 13.17 -22.74 -9.17
C VAL A 468 11.73 -22.40 -9.57
N VAL A 469 11.53 -21.92 -10.80
CA VAL A 469 10.19 -21.79 -11.38
C VAL A 469 9.62 -23.17 -11.66
N LYS A 470 8.57 -23.55 -10.95
CA LYS A 470 7.89 -24.83 -11.11
C LYS A 470 6.79 -24.77 -12.16
N ASP A 471 6.04 -23.67 -12.19
CA ASP A 471 4.94 -23.53 -13.15
C ASP A 471 4.76 -22.08 -13.59
N LYS A 472 4.12 -21.92 -14.75
CA LYS A 472 3.72 -20.64 -15.35
C LYS A 472 2.35 -20.81 -15.99
N LEU A 473 1.30 -20.49 -15.24
CA LEU A 473 -0.09 -20.58 -15.69
C LEU A 473 -0.50 -19.29 -16.38
N LYS A 474 -0.89 -19.36 -17.66
CA LYS A 474 -1.48 -18.21 -18.37
C LYS A 474 -2.99 -18.18 -18.16
N ILE A 475 -3.49 -17.03 -17.70
CA ILE A 475 -4.92 -16.78 -17.44
C ILE A 475 -5.39 -15.50 -18.13
N PRO A 476 -6.64 -15.38 -18.57
CA PRO A 476 -7.20 -14.13 -19.08
C PRO A 476 -7.48 -13.13 -17.95
N GLY A 477 -7.09 -11.87 -18.11
CA GLY A 477 -7.20 -10.82 -17.11
C GLY A 477 -6.09 -10.94 -16.06
N PHE A 478 -6.03 -10.10 -15.05
CA PHE A 478 -4.98 -10.12 -14.03
C PHE A 478 -5.57 -10.11 -12.61
N SER A 479 -4.77 -10.56 -11.65
CA SER A 479 -5.07 -10.47 -10.23
C SER A 479 -4.16 -9.41 -9.60
N ASP A 480 -4.77 -8.34 -9.08
CA ASP A 480 -4.07 -7.30 -8.31
C ASP A 480 -3.77 -7.78 -6.90
N TYR A 481 -4.52 -8.76 -6.45
CA TYR A 481 -4.52 -9.26 -5.11
C TYR A 481 -4.65 -10.79 -5.09
N LEU A 482 -3.81 -11.44 -4.28
CA LEU A 482 -3.82 -12.89 -4.05
C LEU A 482 -4.03 -13.17 -2.57
N HIS A 483 -4.94 -14.07 -2.21
CA HIS A 483 -5.22 -14.46 -0.83
C HIS A 483 -5.40 -15.97 -0.67
N PRO A 484 -4.77 -16.61 0.31
CA PRO A 484 -5.02 -18.02 0.60
C PRO A 484 -6.48 -18.25 1.00
N PHE A 485 -7.07 -19.35 0.51
CA PHE A 485 -8.41 -19.75 0.87
C PHE A 485 -8.42 -21.22 1.33
N GLY A 486 -8.20 -21.42 2.62
CA GLY A 486 -7.92 -22.72 3.20
C GLY A 486 -6.53 -23.25 2.81
N GLU A 487 -6.29 -24.54 2.98
CA GLU A 487 -4.95 -25.12 2.88
C GLU A 487 -4.38 -25.21 1.45
N ASN A 488 -5.22 -25.40 0.43
CA ASN A 488 -4.78 -25.76 -0.92
C ASN A 488 -5.41 -24.91 -2.02
N MET A 489 -5.93 -23.74 -1.68
CA MET A 489 -6.54 -22.83 -2.65
C MET A 489 -5.98 -21.42 -2.48
N LEU A 490 -5.84 -20.73 -3.60
CA LEU A 490 -5.44 -19.32 -3.66
C LEU A 490 -6.54 -18.55 -4.39
N LEU A 491 -7.08 -17.53 -3.73
CA LEU A 491 -8.05 -16.60 -4.29
C LEU A 491 -7.28 -15.49 -5.02
N GLY A 492 -7.64 -15.20 -6.26
CA GLY A 492 -7.21 -14.01 -6.99
C GLY A 492 -8.37 -13.04 -7.16
N ILE A 493 -8.14 -11.78 -6.87
CA ILE A 493 -9.07 -10.68 -7.16
C ILE A 493 -8.34 -9.70 -8.05
N GLY A 494 -8.98 -9.25 -9.12
CA GLY A 494 -8.37 -8.34 -10.07
C GLY A 494 -9.34 -7.88 -11.13
N SER A 495 -8.84 -7.65 -12.32
CA SER A 495 -9.62 -7.05 -13.39
C SER A 495 -9.46 -7.80 -14.71
N ILE A 496 -10.45 -7.69 -15.57
CA ILE A 496 -10.42 -8.15 -16.95
C ILE A 496 -11.16 -7.17 -17.84
N GLN A 497 -10.65 -6.92 -19.03
CA GLN A 497 -11.33 -6.12 -20.06
C GLN A 497 -11.91 -7.01 -21.15
N ASP A 498 -13.05 -6.61 -21.72
CA ASP A 498 -13.59 -7.20 -22.94
C ASP A 498 -13.02 -6.52 -24.19
N LYS A 499 -13.42 -6.99 -25.37
CA LYS A 499 -12.96 -6.47 -26.66
C LYS A 499 -13.48 -5.05 -26.96
N GLU A 500 -14.53 -4.64 -26.28
CA GLU A 500 -15.12 -3.29 -26.36
C GLU A 500 -14.44 -2.31 -25.37
N GLY A 501 -13.48 -2.79 -24.54
CA GLY A 501 -12.77 -1.96 -23.56
C GLY A 501 -13.50 -1.79 -22.22
N ASN A 502 -14.60 -2.51 -21.99
CA ASN A 502 -15.30 -2.47 -20.70
C ASN A 502 -14.51 -3.27 -19.66
N SER A 503 -14.37 -2.73 -18.46
CA SER A 503 -13.71 -3.39 -17.33
C SER A 503 -14.68 -4.16 -16.46
N TYR A 504 -14.20 -5.25 -15.89
CA TYR A 504 -14.94 -6.09 -14.96
C TYR A 504 -14.01 -6.51 -13.83
N VAL A 505 -14.49 -6.46 -12.59
CA VAL A 505 -13.81 -7.15 -11.49
C VAL A 505 -13.86 -8.65 -11.77
N LYS A 506 -12.73 -9.33 -11.60
CA LYS A 506 -12.59 -10.77 -11.80
C LYS A 506 -12.18 -11.44 -10.49
N LEU A 507 -12.92 -12.48 -10.12
CA LEU A 507 -12.51 -13.45 -9.11
C LEU A 507 -11.93 -14.68 -9.79
N SER A 508 -10.84 -15.21 -9.28
CA SER A 508 -10.21 -16.47 -9.70
C SER A 508 -9.95 -17.35 -8.48
N MET A 509 -10.18 -18.64 -8.61
CA MET A 509 -9.78 -19.61 -7.60
C MET A 509 -8.77 -20.55 -8.21
N PHE A 510 -7.60 -20.62 -7.60
CA PHE A 510 -6.51 -21.50 -8.02
C PHE A 510 -6.40 -22.70 -7.07
N ASP A 511 -6.25 -23.88 -7.65
CA ASP A 511 -5.85 -25.09 -6.94
C ASP A 511 -4.30 -25.11 -6.88
N ILE A 512 -3.77 -25.04 -5.68
CA ILE A 512 -2.35 -25.07 -5.37
C ILE A 512 -1.93 -26.33 -4.61
N SER A 513 -2.76 -27.36 -4.59
CA SER A 513 -2.48 -28.64 -3.91
C SER A 513 -1.31 -29.42 -4.52
N ASN A 514 -0.99 -29.16 -5.79
CA ASN A 514 0.17 -29.75 -6.44
C ASN A 514 1.32 -28.72 -6.47
N PRO A 515 2.42 -28.94 -5.74
CA PRO A 515 3.55 -28.03 -5.68
C PRO A 515 4.32 -27.89 -7.00
N GLU A 516 4.00 -28.69 -8.01
CA GLU A 516 4.59 -28.63 -9.35
C GLU A 516 3.67 -27.97 -10.39
N LYS A 517 2.41 -27.69 -10.03
CA LYS A 517 1.44 -27.20 -11.01
C LYS A 517 0.23 -26.49 -10.40
N VAL A 518 0.06 -25.23 -10.76
CA VAL A 518 -1.12 -24.41 -10.41
C VAL A 518 -2.21 -24.57 -11.47
N LYS A 519 -3.48 -24.52 -11.06
CA LYS A 519 -4.64 -24.53 -11.97
C LYS A 519 -5.67 -23.49 -11.55
N GLU A 520 -6.08 -22.62 -12.47
CA GLU A 520 -7.32 -21.86 -12.28
C GLU A 520 -8.51 -22.84 -12.45
N ILE A 521 -9.20 -23.12 -11.34
CA ILE A 521 -10.31 -24.07 -11.34
C ILE A 521 -11.66 -23.40 -11.57
N HIS A 522 -11.81 -22.16 -11.13
CA HIS A 522 -12.98 -21.33 -11.40
C HIS A 522 -12.61 -19.87 -11.55
N SER A 523 -13.35 -19.15 -12.37
CA SER A 523 -13.34 -17.68 -12.40
C SER A 523 -14.74 -17.12 -12.53
N LYS A 524 -14.93 -15.87 -12.07
CA LYS A 524 -16.19 -15.14 -12.15
C LYS A 524 -15.94 -13.68 -12.45
N LYS A 525 -16.62 -13.15 -13.48
CA LYS A 525 -16.70 -11.70 -13.74
C LYS A 525 -17.87 -11.11 -12.99
N LEU A 526 -17.65 -9.95 -12.39
CA LEU A 526 -18.71 -9.17 -11.73
C LEU A 526 -19.31 -8.17 -12.73
N GLY A 527 -20.02 -7.16 -12.26
CA GLY A 527 -20.71 -6.19 -13.10
C GLY A 527 -19.84 -5.51 -14.17
N LYS A 528 -20.48 -4.96 -15.20
CA LYS A 528 -19.80 -4.16 -16.23
C LYS A 528 -19.33 -2.84 -15.65
N ASN A 529 -18.15 -2.36 -16.08
CA ASN A 529 -17.55 -1.10 -15.67
C ASN A 529 -17.35 -1.00 -14.15
N THR A 530 -16.95 -2.14 -13.56
CA THR A 530 -16.66 -2.25 -12.13
C THR A 530 -15.17 -2.25 -11.85
N VAL A 531 -14.83 -1.72 -10.68
CA VAL A 531 -13.48 -1.69 -10.11
C VAL A 531 -13.50 -2.15 -8.66
N GLN A 532 -12.34 -2.49 -8.14
CA GLN A 532 -12.10 -2.83 -6.74
C GLN A 532 -10.77 -2.21 -6.32
N ASN A 533 -10.57 -2.01 -5.03
CA ASN A 533 -9.40 -1.33 -4.49
C ASN A 533 -8.54 -2.27 -3.62
N MET A 534 -8.66 -3.59 -3.80
CA MET A 534 -7.96 -4.58 -2.96
C MET A 534 -6.44 -4.52 -3.10
N GLY A 535 -5.92 -4.10 -4.25
CA GLY A 535 -4.48 -3.88 -4.46
C GLY A 535 -3.92 -2.71 -3.63
N SER A 536 -4.77 -1.80 -3.17
CA SER A 536 -4.41 -0.62 -2.37
C SER A 536 -5.10 -0.54 -1.00
N ASP A 537 -6.13 -1.35 -0.74
CA ASP A 537 -6.86 -1.39 0.55
C ASP A 537 -7.35 -2.81 0.87
N HIS A 538 -6.42 -3.66 1.19
CA HIS A 538 -6.68 -5.05 1.54
C HIS A 538 -7.51 -5.25 2.80
N LYS A 539 -7.50 -4.29 3.71
CA LYS A 539 -8.28 -4.36 4.96
C LYS A 539 -9.79 -4.28 4.69
N GLY A 540 -10.16 -3.83 3.48
CA GLY A 540 -11.54 -3.82 3.00
C GLY A 540 -12.13 -5.19 2.65
N ILE A 541 -11.30 -6.24 2.56
CA ILE A 541 -11.76 -7.59 2.25
C ILE A 541 -11.99 -8.43 3.51
N VAL A 542 -13.02 -9.26 3.45
CA VAL A 542 -13.21 -10.39 4.37
C VAL A 542 -12.96 -11.68 3.61
N VAL A 543 -11.96 -12.45 4.04
CA VAL A 543 -11.73 -13.82 3.59
C VAL A 543 -11.83 -14.74 4.79
N ASP A 544 -12.90 -15.51 4.86
CA ASP A 544 -13.18 -16.45 5.94
C ASP A 544 -13.46 -17.83 5.33
N ALA A 545 -12.43 -18.66 5.29
CA ALA A 545 -12.52 -19.99 4.70
C ALA A 545 -13.38 -20.94 5.56
N GLU A 546 -13.42 -20.75 6.88
CA GLU A 546 -14.22 -21.59 7.79
C GLU A 546 -15.71 -21.33 7.61
N ARG A 547 -16.11 -20.04 7.55
CA ARG A 547 -17.48 -19.66 7.21
C ARG A 547 -17.79 -19.80 5.73
N ASN A 548 -16.77 -20.05 4.91
CA ASN A 548 -16.84 -20.05 3.45
C ASN A 548 -17.41 -18.72 2.92
N ARG A 549 -16.73 -17.62 3.26
CA ARG A 549 -17.12 -16.26 2.87
C ARG A 549 -15.95 -15.49 2.28
N ILE A 550 -16.26 -14.79 1.21
CA ILE A 550 -15.40 -13.79 0.57
C ILE A 550 -16.27 -12.56 0.40
N ALA A 551 -15.88 -11.41 0.93
CA ALA A 551 -16.70 -10.21 0.84
C ALA A 551 -15.82 -8.95 0.70
N PHE A 552 -16.18 -8.06 -0.21
CA PHE A 552 -15.45 -6.82 -0.48
C PHE A 552 -16.29 -5.82 -1.26
N GLY A 553 -15.81 -4.56 -1.31
CA GLY A 553 -16.46 -3.49 -2.06
C GLY A 553 -16.20 -3.59 -3.56
N VAL A 554 -17.23 -3.42 -4.37
CA VAL A 554 -17.22 -3.35 -5.84
C VAL A 554 -17.89 -2.04 -6.25
N GLU A 555 -17.14 -1.17 -6.89
CA GLU A 555 -17.62 0.13 -7.35
C GLU A 555 -17.91 0.11 -8.86
N ASN A 556 -18.98 0.79 -9.25
CA ASN A 556 -19.27 1.06 -10.66
C ASN A 556 -18.86 2.50 -10.97
N TYR A 557 -17.93 2.69 -11.90
CA TYR A 557 -17.42 4.03 -12.22
C TYR A 557 -18.32 4.83 -13.20
N ASP A 558 -19.28 4.18 -13.86
CA ASP A 558 -20.28 4.88 -14.68
C ASP A 558 -21.43 5.42 -13.82
N ASP A 559 -21.79 4.69 -12.75
CA ASP A 559 -22.86 5.04 -11.82
C ASP A 559 -22.49 4.61 -10.39
N THR A 560 -22.04 5.55 -9.59
CA THR A 560 -21.62 5.30 -8.20
C THR A 560 -22.75 4.80 -7.30
N THR A 561 -24.03 5.02 -7.69
CA THR A 561 -25.17 4.48 -6.96
C THR A 561 -25.34 2.97 -7.13
N ASP A 562 -24.68 2.37 -8.13
CA ASP A 562 -24.62 0.92 -8.39
C ASP A 562 -23.34 0.29 -7.79
N SER A 563 -22.89 0.77 -6.63
CA SER A 563 -21.75 0.25 -5.88
C SER A 563 -22.20 -0.59 -4.70
N PHE A 564 -21.57 -1.73 -4.49
CA PHE A 564 -22.00 -2.72 -3.51
C PHE A 564 -20.83 -3.31 -2.74
N TYR A 565 -21.07 -3.67 -1.48
CA TYR A 565 -20.27 -4.62 -0.75
C TYR A 565 -20.83 -6.01 -1.08
N GLU A 566 -20.12 -6.78 -1.92
CA GLU A 566 -20.59 -8.07 -2.42
C GLU A 566 -20.05 -9.22 -1.57
N ILE A 567 -20.90 -10.21 -1.31
CA ILE A 567 -20.57 -11.36 -0.47
C ILE A 567 -20.73 -12.63 -1.30
N PHE A 568 -19.70 -13.47 -1.28
CA PHE A 568 -19.63 -14.74 -2.01
C PHE A 568 -19.40 -15.90 -1.06
N SER A 569 -19.85 -17.09 -1.48
CA SER A 569 -19.31 -18.37 -1.07
C SER A 569 -18.64 -19.06 -2.24
N TYR A 570 -17.79 -20.02 -1.93
CA TYR A 570 -17.11 -20.82 -2.93
C TYR A 570 -17.47 -22.30 -2.81
N ASP A 571 -17.82 -22.93 -3.92
CA ASP A 571 -18.12 -24.36 -4.02
C ASP A 571 -17.18 -24.99 -5.05
N LYS A 572 -16.54 -26.12 -4.70
CA LYS A 572 -15.56 -26.79 -5.59
C LYS A 572 -16.16 -27.30 -6.92
N GLN A 573 -17.47 -27.43 -7.02
CA GLN A 573 -18.16 -27.89 -8.25
C GLN A 573 -18.82 -26.73 -9.01
N LYS A 574 -19.35 -25.72 -8.28
CA LYS A 574 -20.15 -24.62 -8.84
C LYS A 574 -19.39 -23.29 -8.93
N GLY A 575 -18.19 -23.21 -8.36
CA GLY A 575 -17.40 -21.98 -8.29
C GLY A 575 -17.99 -20.94 -7.34
N PHE A 576 -17.76 -19.67 -7.63
CA PHE A 576 -18.20 -18.54 -6.82
C PHE A 576 -19.72 -18.33 -6.91
N GLN A 577 -20.40 -18.39 -5.77
CA GLN A 577 -21.82 -18.12 -5.63
C GLN A 577 -22.00 -16.76 -4.95
N ASN A 578 -22.61 -15.78 -5.63
CA ASN A 578 -22.97 -14.52 -4.99
C ASN A 578 -24.11 -14.77 -3.98
N ILE A 579 -23.88 -14.43 -2.72
CA ILE A 579 -24.84 -14.61 -1.62
C ILE A 579 -25.62 -13.32 -1.37
N ALA A 580 -24.94 -12.17 -1.42
CA ALA A 580 -25.56 -10.89 -1.16
C ALA A 580 -24.84 -9.76 -1.89
N LYS A 581 -25.61 -8.71 -2.20
CA LYS A 581 -25.15 -7.38 -2.61
C LYS A 581 -25.71 -6.37 -1.64
N LEU A 582 -24.83 -5.75 -0.85
CA LEU A 582 -25.21 -4.76 0.14
C LEU A 582 -24.86 -3.38 -0.41
N SER A 583 -25.83 -2.50 -0.53
CA SER A 583 -25.61 -1.16 -1.10
C SER A 583 -24.59 -0.38 -0.28
N LEU A 584 -23.59 0.19 -0.94
CA LEU A 584 -22.68 1.18 -0.36
C LEU A 584 -23.31 2.56 -0.32
N GLU A 585 -24.45 2.75 -1.00
CA GLU A 585 -25.14 4.03 -1.16
C GLU A 585 -24.19 5.03 -1.85
N GLU A 586 -23.84 6.13 -1.19
CA GLU A 586 -22.87 7.12 -1.72
C GLU A 586 -21.45 6.94 -1.16
N SER A 587 -21.18 5.87 -0.37
CA SER A 587 -19.87 5.60 0.24
C SER A 587 -18.97 4.88 -0.74
N TYR A 588 -17.68 5.16 -0.66
CA TYR A 588 -16.64 4.42 -1.40
C TYR A 588 -16.31 3.09 -0.72
N SER A 589 -15.82 2.13 -1.50
CA SER A 589 -15.39 0.83 -0.97
C SER A 589 -14.23 0.97 0.03
N THR A 590 -13.31 1.90 -0.21
CA THR A 590 -12.19 2.22 0.68
C THR A 590 -12.61 2.80 2.03
N GLU A 591 -13.83 3.36 2.12
CA GLU A 591 -14.43 3.87 3.35
C GLU A 591 -15.31 2.85 4.07
N SER A 592 -15.27 1.59 3.64
CA SER A 592 -16.18 0.55 4.11
C SER A 592 -15.43 -0.67 4.62
N ARG A 593 -15.89 -1.23 5.75
CA ARG A 593 -15.38 -2.48 6.33
C ARG A 593 -16.53 -3.41 6.64
N GLY A 594 -16.43 -4.65 6.16
CA GLY A 594 -17.33 -5.72 6.53
C GLY A 594 -16.74 -6.58 7.65
N LEU A 595 -17.54 -6.98 8.63
CA LEU A 595 -17.10 -7.90 9.68
C LEU A 595 -18.25 -8.80 10.15
N TYR A 596 -17.92 -10.04 10.49
CA TYR A 596 -18.81 -10.97 11.16
C TYR A 596 -18.62 -10.88 12.66
N ILE A 597 -19.71 -10.85 13.43
CA ILE A 597 -19.71 -11.05 14.87
C ILE A 597 -20.91 -11.96 15.16
N GLY A 598 -20.64 -13.20 15.56
CA GLY A 598 -21.66 -14.23 15.74
C GLY A 598 -22.48 -14.47 14.45
N ASP A 599 -23.79 -14.47 14.58
CA ASP A 599 -24.77 -14.68 13.49
C ASP A 599 -25.05 -13.41 12.66
N TYR A 600 -24.28 -12.35 12.81
CA TYR A 600 -24.53 -11.07 12.17
C TYR A 600 -23.36 -10.59 11.33
N PHE A 601 -23.68 -9.88 10.26
CA PHE A 601 -22.74 -9.16 9.43
C PHE A 601 -22.92 -7.66 9.62
N TYR A 602 -21.83 -6.96 9.92
CA TYR A 602 -21.78 -5.51 10.11
C TYR A 602 -21.05 -4.89 8.94
N LEU A 603 -21.70 -4.00 8.21
CA LEU A 603 -21.09 -3.16 7.20
C LEU A 603 -20.90 -1.76 7.79
N CYS A 604 -19.68 -1.46 8.16
CA CYS A 604 -19.27 -0.18 8.70
C CYS A 604 -18.87 0.75 7.55
N LYS A 605 -19.49 1.93 7.48
CA LYS A 605 -19.19 2.97 6.49
C LYS A 605 -18.81 4.23 7.24
N THR A 606 -17.58 4.72 7.07
CA THR A 606 -17.07 5.89 7.83
C THR A 606 -17.86 7.17 7.55
N SER A 607 -18.51 7.25 6.38
CA SER A 607 -19.34 8.41 5.98
C SER A 607 -20.76 8.41 6.55
N SER A 608 -21.34 7.25 6.95
CA SER A 608 -22.79 7.16 7.21
C SER A 608 -23.20 6.27 8.38
N GLY A 609 -22.29 5.46 8.94
CA GLY A 609 -22.59 4.61 10.10
C GLY A 609 -22.51 3.11 9.82
N ILE A 610 -23.18 2.31 10.66
CA ILE A 610 -23.09 0.86 10.63
C ILE A 610 -24.45 0.26 10.26
N CYS A 611 -24.48 -0.57 9.21
CA CYS A 611 -25.63 -1.39 8.85
C CYS A 611 -25.43 -2.82 9.35
N VAL A 612 -26.42 -3.37 10.02
CA VAL A 612 -26.40 -4.73 10.57
C VAL A 612 -27.32 -5.63 9.74
N TYR A 613 -26.81 -6.79 9.36
CA TYR A 613 -27.51 -7.79 8.56
C TYR A 613 -27.55 -9.15 9.27
N ASP A 614 -28.64 -9.91 9.12
CA ASP A 614 -28.63 -11.34 9.48
C ASP A 614 -27.83 -12.13 8.47
N THR A 615 -27.04 -13.12 8.90
CA THR A 615 -26.18 -13.92 7.99
C THR A 615 -26.92 -15.04 7.23
N LYS A 616 -28.22 -15.27 7.52
CA LYS A 616 -29.02 -16.30 6.84
C LYS A 616 -29.55 -15.82 5.49
N LYS A 617 -29.97 -14.56 5.43
CA LYS A 617 -30.56 -13.95 4.23
C LYS A 617 -29.95 -12.60 3.86
N TYR A 618 -29.00 -12.13 4.64
CA TYR A 618 -28.41 -10.79 4.54
C TYR A 618 -29.45 -9.67 4.45
N LYS A 619 -30.54 -9.83 5.21
CA LYS A 619 -31.54 -8.78 5.36
C LYS A 619 -31.03 -7.76 6.37
N LYS A 620 -31.08 -6.47 5.99
CA LYS A 620 -30.77 -5.38 6.92
C LYS A 620 -31.80 -5.37 8.06
N ILE A 621 -31.31 -5.48 9.30
CA ILE A 621 -32.13 -5.55 10.51
C ILE A 621 -31.96 -4.33 11.41
N ARG A 622 -30.86 -3.58 11.24
CA ARG A 622 -30.56 -2.37 12.02
C ARG A 622 -29.71 -1.41 11.19
N SER A 623 -29.87 -0.11 11.43
CA SER A 623 -28.92 0.94 11.02
C SER A 623 -28.60 1.79 12.24
N ILE A 624 -27.31 2.13 12.40
CA ILE A 624 -26.77 2.95 13.48
C ILE A 624 -26.05 4.10 12.79
N ALA A 625 -26.60 5.30 12.87
CA ALA A 625 -25.95 6.51 12.36
C ALA A 625 -24.88 6.98 13.35
N TYR A 626 -23.85 7.67 12.84
CA TYR A 626 -22.82 8.31 13.66
C TYR A 626 -23.30 9.62 14.26
#